data_b7a09367423a257cd181564353b98c5a
#
_entry.id   b7a09367423a257cd181564353b98c5a
#
_cell.length_a   1.000
_cell.length_b   1.000
_cell.length_c   1.000
_cell.angle_alpha   90.00
_cell.angle_beta   90.00
_cell.angle_gamma   90.00
#
_symmetry.space_group_name_H-M   'P 1'
#
loop_
_entity.id
_entity.type
_entity.pdbx_description
1 polymer ?
#
loop_
_entity_poly.entity_id
_entity_poly.type
_entity_poly.pdbx_seq_one_letter_code
_entity_poly.pdbx_strand_id
1 'polypeptide(L)'
;MNLHGILRHTAIALLWMTTLGLAPEQSQGQSNSNPILIDSAILKTVEVTSVAAQVQGILKDVFVREGDRVKHQSPLATIQSTASELQLQRAKVALDAAERNFASNIDIDLARKGFEVAENEFLRAVDANKRIQDVYPQAEVDRLKLVRDRASLEIDRAVHLKAISQLEVTKNQIEIKQLQDILDKHQIQAPVSGMVVAMEKRIGEWVEPGTIVIRLVEIDRLRIEGFLQAEQADPKWLGAEAQVELQLSGNRFVTTAKLVFISPEVNPVNSQVRVHLDVDNRDGKLRPGLKPKVSIPTTSP
;
A
#
# COMPACT_ATOMS: atom_id res chain seq x y z
N MET A 1 88.91 -23.58 47.73
CA MET A 1 90.02 -22.61 47.90
C MET A 1 89.42 -21.28 48.25
N ASN A 2 89.64 -20.90 49.51
CA ASN A 2 89.83 -19.55 50.03
C ASN A 2 88.70 -18.54 49.81
N LEU A 3 88.20 -17.95 50.77
CA LEU A 3 88.51 -17.48 52.13
C LEU A 3 87.93 -16.07 52.28
N HIS A 4 87.13 -15.86 53.34
CA HIS A 4 87.17 -14.71 54.21
C HIS A 4 86.69 -13.37 53.67
N GLY A 5 85.96 -12.60 54.38
CA GLY A 5 85.80 -12.33 55.82
C GLY A 5 84.74 -11.21 56.03
N ILE A 6 83.94 -11.28 56.99
CA ILE A 6 84.06 -10.78 58.36
C ILE A 6 84.00 -9.21 58.45
N LEU A 7 83.08 -8.76 59.23
CA LEU A 7 82.99 -7.68 60.26
C LEU A 7 82.16 -6.43 59.87
N ARG A 8 81.08 -6.27 60.56
CA ARG A 8 80.84 -5.54 61.82
C ARG A 8 80.38 -4.09 61.70
N HIS A 9 79.34 -3.84 62.43
CA HIS A 9 78.93 -2.63 63.18
C HIS A 9 78.20 -1.56 62.33
N THR A 10 77.18 -0.85 62.73
CA THR A 10 76.56 -0.51 64.01
C THR A 10 75.17 0.16 63.73
N ALA A 11 74.28 0.06 64.68
CA ALA A 11 72.96 0.66 64.74
C ALA A 11 72.98 2.21 64.63
N ILE A 12 71.98 2.73 63.94
CA ILE A 12 71.38 4.02 64.30
C ILE A 12 69.84 3.91 63.92
N ALA A 13 69.05 4.01 64.95
CA ALA A 13 67.62 4.14 64.85
C ALA A 13 67.24 5.54 64.35
N LEU A 14 66.34 5.58 63.37
CA LEU A 14 65.59 6.80 63.07
C LEU A 14 64.16 6.47 62.81
N LEU A 15 63.34 6.93 63.72
CA LEU A 15 61.90 6.88 63.74
C LEU A 15 61.34 7.74 62.59
N TRP A 16 60.59 7.13 61.63
CA TRP A 16 59.76 7.89 60.74
C TRP A 16 58.36 7.32 60.77
N MET A 17 57.44 8.20 61.11
CA MET A 17 56.01 8.06 61.17
C MET A 17 55.46 7.57 59.82
N THR A 18 54.84 6.39 59.79
CA THR A 18 54.02 5.92 58.69
C THR A 18 52.67 6.56 58.79
N THR A 19 52.39 7.55 57.94
CA THR A 19 51.04 8.04 57.69
C THR A 19 50.31 6.97 56.85
N LEU A 20 49.34 6.34 57.47
CA LEU A 20 48.39 5.42 56.83
C LEU A 20 47.51 6.22 55.86
N GLY A 21 47.84 6.19 54.56
CA GLY A 21 47.00 6.72 53.48
C GLY A 21 45.81 5.79 53.28
N LEU A 22 44.64 6.17 53.76
CA LEU A 22 43.37 5.58 53.31
C LEU A 22 43.25 5.85 51.79
N ALA A 23 43.38 4.83 50.97
CA ALA A 23 42.91 4.85 49.59
C ALA A 23 41.35 4.85 49.62
N PRO A 24 40.69 5.70 48.84
CA PRO A 24 39.26 5.57 48.74
C PRO A 24 38.94 4.27 47.98
N GLU A 25 38.24 3.36 48.65
CA GLU A 25 37.57 2.24 48.04
C GLU A 25 36.60 2.80 47.00
N GLN A 26 36.96 2.65 45.70
CA GLN A 26 36.03 2.89 44.61
C GLN A 26 34.94 1.82 44.72
N SER A 27 33.89 2.14 45.40
CA SER A 27 32.61 1.46 45.31
C SER A 27 32.21 1.47 43.84
N GLN A 28 32.55 0.43 43.09
CA GLN A 28 31.89 0.09 41.82
C GLN A 28 30.43 -0.20 42.18
N GLY A 29 29.59 0.81 42.05
CA GLY A 29 28.17 0.66 42.09
C GLY A 29 27.77 -0.25 40.92
N GLN A 30 27.69 -1.54 41.19
CA GLN A 30 26.95 -2.46 40.35
C GLN A 30 25.51 -1.97 40.40
N SER A 31 25.12 -1.25 39.36
CA SER A 31 23.74 -0.94 39.07
C SER A 31 23.03 -2.30 38.86
N ASN A 32 22.49 -2.86 39.93
CA ASN A 32 21.57 -3.99 39.88
C ASN A 32 20.25 -3.51 39.27
N SER A 33 20.28 -3.22 37.97
CA SER A 33 19.09 -2.97 37.23
C SER A 33 18.40 -4.31 36.96
N ASN A 34 17.46 -4.70 37.82
CA ASN A 34 16.64 -5.86 37.58
C ASN A 34 15.90 -5.69 36.25
N PRO A 35 15.97 -6.64 35.33
CA PRO A 35 15.25 -6.56 34.07
C PRO A 35 13.74 -6.52 34.33
N ILE A 36 13.02 -5.71 33.58
CA ILE A 36 11.57 -5.66 33.64
C ILE A 36 11.01 -6.92 32.96
N LEU A 37 10.32 -7.75 33.74
CA LEU A 37 9.70 -8.96 33.22
C LEU A 37 8.30 -8.69 32.70
N ILE A 38 7.97 -9.24 31.54
CA ILE A 38 6.64 -9.18 30.96
C ILE A 38 5.89 -10.46 31.31
N ASP A 39 4.81 -10.28 32.05
CA ASP A 39 3.97 -11.39 32.52
C ASP A 39 3.04 -11.90 31.43
N SER A 40 2.72 -13.19 31.46
CA SER A 40 1.70 -13.84 30.62
C SER A 40 1.90 -13.56 29.12
N ALA A 41 3.14 -13.47 28.68
CA ALA A 41 3.48 -13.22 27.28
C ALA A 41 3.04 -14.37 26.36
N ILE A 42 2.35 -14.05 25.28
CA ILE A 42 1.90 -15.00 24.27
C ILE A 42 2.20 -14.47 22.87
N LEU A 43 2.73 -15.33 22.00
CA LEU A 43 2.88 -15.00 20.58
C LEU A 43 1.53 -15.06 19.87
N LYS A 44 1.21 -14.01 19.15
CA LYS A 44 0.04 -13.91 18.26
C LYS A 44 0.47 -13.51 16.87
N THR A 45 -0.36 -13.79 15.90
CA THR A 45 -0.22 -13.21 14.53
C THR A 45 -0.50 -11.71 14.60
N VAL A 46 0.26 -10.92 13.84
CA VAL A 46 0.02 -9.46 13.76
C VAL A 46 -1.31 -9.20 13.06
N GLU A 47 -1.55 -9.89 11.97
CA GLU A 47 -2.74 -9.68 11.14
C GLU A 47 -3.26 -11.00 10.57
N VAL A 48 -4.57 -11.16 10.59
CA VAL A 48 -5.31 -12.21 9.88
C VAL A 48 -6.16 -11.54 8.82
N THR A 49 -5.84 -11.75 7.58
CA THR A 49 -6.52 -11.13 6.46
C THR A 49 -7.47 -12.11 5.78
N SER A 50 -8.76 -11.79 5.79
CA SER A 50 -9.77 -12.53 5.04
C SER A 50 -9.89 -11.96 3.63
N VAL A 51 -9.50 -12.73 2.63
CA VAL A 51 -9.58 -12.35 1.22
C VAL A 51 -10.94 -12.75 0.69
N ALA A 52 -11.76 -11.74 0.35
CA ALA A 52 -13.11 -11.93 -0.15
C ALA A 52 -13.21 -11.70 -1.67
N ALA A 53 -14.18 -12.36 -2.30
CA ALA A 53 -14.57 -12.08 -3.66
C ALA A 53 -15.10 -10.64 -3.79
N GLN A 54 -14.74 -9.95 -4.86
CA GLN A 54 -15.21 -8.58 -5.14
C GLN A 54 -16.33 -8.54 -6.17
N VAL A 55 -16.50 -9.63 -6.93
CA VAL A 55 -17.55 -9.82 -7.94
C VAL A 55 -18.22 -11.17 -7.74
N GLN A 56 -19.43 -11.29 -8.25
CA GLN A 56 -20.16 -12.55 -8.21
C GLN A 56 -19.76 -13.47 -9.37
N GLY A 57 -19.80 -14.77 -9.13
CA GLY A 57 -19.56 -15.78 -10.18
C GLY A 57 -19.13 -17.13 -9.63
N ILE A 58 -18.81 -18.06 -10.53
CA ILE A 58 -18.28 -19.37 -10.18
C ILE A 58 -16.76 -19.27 -10.01
N LEU A 59 -16.22 -19.82 -8.94
CA LEU A 59 -14.79 -19.93 -8.71
C LEU A 59 -14.21 -20.93 -9.72
N LYS A 60 -13.45 -20.42 -10.70
CA LYS A 60 -12.95 -21.19 -11.84
C LYS A 60 -11.68 -21.96 -11.50
N ASP A 61 -10.68 -21.24 -10.98
CA ASP A 61 -9.37 -21.79 -10.64
C ASP A 61 -8.93 -21.30 -9.26
N VAL A 62 -8.19 -22.15 -8.55
CA VAL A 62 -7.52 -21.81 -7.29
C VAL A 62 -6.06 -22.23 -7.42
N PHE A 63 -5.14 -21.28 -7.24
CA PHE A 63 -3.71 -21.45 -7.50
C PHE A 63 -2.89 -21.81 -6.27
N VAL A 64 -3.50 -21.78 -5.08
CA VAL A 64 -2.84 -21.98 -3.80
C VAL A 64 -3.51 -23.07 -2.98
N ARG A 65 -2.79 -23.58 -1.99
CA ARG A 65 -3.27 -24.58 -1.02
C ARG A 65 -3.00 -24.09 0.39
N GLU A 66 -3.68 -24.66 1.35
CA GLU A 66 -3.37 -24.43 2.77
C GLU A 66 -1.91 -24.81 3.07
N GLY A 67 -1.21 -23.87 3.73
CA GLY A 67 0.22 -23.98 4.01
C GLY A 67 1.13 -23.27 3.00
N ASP A 68 0.63 -22.85 1.84
CA ASP A 68 1.44 -22.14 0.85
C ASP A 68 1.77 -20.71 1.34
N ARG A 69 3.00 -20.27 1.06
CA ARG A 69 3.43 -18.89 1.24
C ARG A 69 3.16 -18.08 -0.02
N VAL A 70 2.52 -16.94 0.16
CA VAL A 70 2.19 -16.01 -0.93
C VAL A 70 2.77 -14.64 -0.66
N LYS A 71 3.11 -13.92 -1.74
CA LYS A 71 3.55 -12.52 -1.68
C LYS A 71 2.37 -11.61 -1.97
N HIS A 72 2.48 -10.35 -1.54
CA HIS A 72 1.54 -9.30 -1.96
C HIS A 72 1.32 -9.33 -3.48
N GLN A 73 0.07 -9.20 -3.94
CA GLN A 73 -0.38 -9.29 -5.33
C GLN A 73 -0.20 -10.66 -6.01
N SER A 74 0.21 -11.71 -5.30
CA SER A 74 0.20 -13.06 -5.88
C SER A 74 -1.23 -13.49 -6.22
N PRO A 75 -1.46 -14.11 -7.40
CA PRO A 75 -2.78 -14.65 -7.75
C PRO A 75 -3.14 -15.80 -6.82
N LEU A 76 -4.32 -15.75 -6.25
CA LEU A 76 -4.85 -16.77 -5.33
C LEU A 76 -5.90 -17.63 -6.01
N ALA A 77 -6.83 -16.99 -6.71
CA ALA A 77 -7.94 -17.67 -7.39
C ALA A 77 -8.48 -16.80 -8.53
N THR A 78 -9.26 -17.40 -9.42
CA THR A 78 -10.01 -16.70 -10.47
C THR A 78 -11.49 -17.06 -10.43
N ILE A 79 -12.32 -16.04 -10.63
CA ILE A 79 -13.77 -16.18 -10.86
C ILE A 79 -14.01 -16.20 -12.36
N GLN A 80 -14.98 -16.95 -12.84
CA GLN A 80 -15.32 -17.01 -14.27
C GLN A 80 -15.66 -15.62 -14.82
N SER A 81 -14.94 -15.19 -15.86
CA SER A 81 -14.95 -13.83 -16.41
C SER A 81 -15.53 -13.72 -17.82
N THR A 82 -15.96 -14.83 -18.43
CA THR A 82 -16.35 -14.89 -19.85
C THR A 82 -17.36 -13.81 -20.26
N ALA A 83 -18.37 -13.55 -19.43
CA ALA A 83 -19.36 -12.50 -19.71
C ALA A 83 -18.74 -11.10 -19.69
N SER A 84 -17.88 -10.82 -18.71
CA SER A 84 -17.19 -9.52 -18.57
C SER A 84 -16.17 -9.31 -19.70
N GLU A 85 -15.49 -10.34 -20.15
CA GLU A 85 -14.57 -10.30 -21.31
C GLU A 85 -15.33 -9.92 -22.60
N LEU A 86 -16.49 -10.54 -22.83
CA LEU A 86 -17.33 -10.21 -23.99
C LEU A 86 -17.87 -8.77 -23.92
N GLN A 87 -18.24 -8.30 -22.73
CA GLN A 87 -18.66 -6.90 -22.55
C GLN A 87 -17.52 -5.94 -22.87
N LEU A 88 -16.31 -6.20 -22.36
CA LEU A 88 -15.13 -5.40 -22.66
C LEU A 88 -14.83 -5.38 -24.16
N GLN A 89 -14.95 -6.53 -24.84
CA GLN A 89 -14.75 -6.60 -26.29
C GLN A 89 -15.79 -5.77 -27.05
N ARG A 90 -17.05 -5.78 -26.65
CA ARG A 90 -18.11 -4.94 -27.24
C ARG A 90 -17.80 -3.45 -27.05
N ALA A 91 -17.39 -3.06 -25.86
CA ALA A 91 -17.03 -1.66 -25.57
C ALA A 91 -15.82 -1.20 -26.42
N LYS A 92 -14.82 -2.06 -26.64
CA LYS A 92 -13.69 -1.77 -27.54
C LYS A 92 -14.13 -1.53 -28.98
N VAL A 93 -15.08 -2.31 -29.50
CA VAL A 93 -15.64 -2.12 -30.83
C VAL A 93 -16.42 -0.80 -30.90
N ALA A 94 -17.19 -0.46 -29.85
CA ALA A 94 -17.90 0.80 -29.79
C ALA A 94 -16.95 2.02 -29.77
N LEU A 95 -15.83 1.90 -29.06
CA LEU A 95 -14.78 2.92 -29.08
C LEU A 95 -14.18 3.10 -30.49
N ASP A 96 -13.79 2.02 -31.17
CA ASP A 96 -13.23 2.08 -32.52
C ASP A 96 -14.20 2.77 -33.49
N ALA A 97 -15.49 2.48 -33.38
CA ALA A 97 -16.53 3.13 -34.20
C ALA A 97 -16.64 4.63 -33.90
N ALA A 98 -16.61 5.02 -32.61
CA ALA A 98 -16.65 6.43 -32.20
C ALA A 98 -15.38 7.19 -32.65
N GLU A 99 -14.22 6.58 -32.53
CA GLU A 99 -12.94 7.18 -32.98
C GLU A 99 -12.92 7.39 -34.50
N ARG A 100 -13.42 6.45 -35.29
CA ARG A 100 -13.55 6.61 -36.77
C ARG A 100 -14.51 7.72 -37.12
N ASN A 101 -15.64 7.83 -36.41
CA ASN A 101 -16.59 8.91 -36.62
C ASN A 101 -15.96 10.27 -36.28
N PHE A 102 -15.29 10.38 -35.15
CA PHE A 102 -14.58 11.61 -34.75
C PHE A 102 -13.44 11.99 -35.70
N ALA A 103 -12.70 11.00 -36.25
CA ALA A 103 -11.61 11.23 -37.19
C ALA A 103 -12.11 11.83 -38.53
N SER A 104 -13.37 11.57 -38.89
CA SER A 104 -13.97 12.10 -40.13
C SER A 104 -14.13 13.61 -40.08
N ASN A 105 -13.65 14.29 -41.14
CA ASN A 105 -13.83 15.74 -41.35
C ASN A 105 -14.81 16.04 -42.46
N ILE A 106 -15.44 15.03 -43.05
CA ILE A 106 -16.25 15.16 -44.29
C ILE A 106 -17.32 16.23 -44.15
N ASP A 107 -18.07 16.27 -43.01
CA ASP A 107 -19.12 17.26 -42.80
C ASP A 107 -18.58 18.68 -42.71
N ILE A 108 -17.45 18.89 -42.07
CA ILE A 108 -16.78 20.19 -41.95
C ILE A 108 -16.28 20.63 -43.31
N ASP A 109 -15.66 19.73 -44.08
CA ASP A 109 -15.12 20.04 -45.38
C ASP A 109 -16.24 20.34 -46.40
N LEU A 110 -17.35 19.61 -46.37
CA LEU A 110 -18.52 19.88 -47.17
C LEU A 110 -19.13 21.26 -46.82
N ALA A 111 -19.31 21.57 -45.54
CA ALA A 111 -19.80 22.87 -45.10
C ALA A 111 -18.90 24.03 -45.53
N ARG A 112 -17.56 23.86 -45.42
CA ARG A 112 -16.57 24.85 -45.88
C ARG A 112 -16.65 25.07 -47.38
N LYS A 113 -16.81 24.03 -48.20
CA LYS A 113 -16.98 24.16 -49.65
C LYS A 113 -18.28 24.85 -49.99
N GLY A 114 -19.39 24.58 -49.30
CA GLY A 114 -20.62 25.28 -49.45
C GLY A 114 -20.50 26.78 -49.14
N PHE A 115 -19.80 27.15 -48.09
CA PHE A 115 -19.53 28.53 -47.72
C PHE A 115 -18.66 29.21 -48.79
N GLU A 116 -17.56 28.56 -49.26
CA GLU A 116 -16.70 29.10 -50.30
C GLU A 116 -17.45 29.49 -51.58
N VAL A 117 -18.40 28.66 -52.01
CA VAL A 117 -19.25 28.95 -53.16
C VAL A 117 -20.15 30.17 -52.89
N ALA A 118 -20.86 30.18 -51.74
CA ALA A 118 -21.78 31.25 -51.38
C ALA A 118 -21.04 32.59 -51.16
N GLU A 119 -19.87 32.57 -50.57
CA GLU A 119 -19.00 33.75 -50.40
C GLU A 119 -18.56 34.30 -51.75
N ASN A 120 -18.10 33.45 -52.68
CA ASN A 120 -17.70 33.87 -54.03
C ASN A 120 -18.85 34.48 -54.83
N GLU A 121 -20.08 33.98 -54.75
CA GLU A 121 -21.25 34.53 -55.39
C GLU A 121 -21.62 35.90 -54.81
N PHE A 122 -21.63 36.05 -53.48
CA PHE A 122 -21.85 37.33 -52.81
C PHE A 122 -20.80 38.38 -53.19
N LEU A 123 -19.50 38.03 -53.15
CA LEU A 123 -18.40 38.93 -53.47
C LEU A 123 -18.48 39.38 -54.94
N ARG A 124 -18.83 38.50 -55.88
CA ARG A 124 -19.03 38.88 -57.30
C ARG A 124 -20.11 39.92 -57.48
N ALA A 125 -21.26 39.75 -56.78
CA ALA A 125 -22.37 40.71 -56.86
C ALA A 125 -21.99 42.08 -56.28
N VAL A 126 -21.27 42.06 -55.10
CA VAL A 126 -20.79 43.30 -54.47
C VAL A 126 -19.77 44.02 -55.36
N ASP A 127 -18.81 43.29 -55.97
CA ASP A 127 -17.77 43.87 -56.81
C ASP A 127 -18.34 44.35 -58.15
N ALA A 128 -19.33 43.71 -58.72
CA ALA A 128 -20.04 44.19 -59.91
C ALA A 128 -20.71 45.54 -59.65
N ASN A 129 -21.42 45.67 -58.51
CA ASN A 129 -22.09 46.92 -58.11
C ASN A 129 -21.10 48.05 -57.75
N LYS A 130 -19.85 47.74 -57.35
CA LYS A 130 -18.76 48.73 -57.19
C LYS A 130 -18.25 49.28 -58.51
N ARG A 131 -18.29 48.44 -59.54
CA ARG A 131 -17.78 48.84 -60.89
C ARG A 131 -18.83 49.57 -61.73
N ILE A 132 -20.10 49.11 -61.67
CA ILE A 132 -21.24 49.64 -62.37
C ILE A 132 -22.39 49.70 -61.45
N GLN A 133 -23.02 50.83 -61.18
CA GLN A 133 -24.09 51.03 -60.29
C GLN A 133 -25.34 50.21 -60.70
N ASP A 134 -25.98 49.54 -59.71
CA ASP A 134 -27.22 48.79 -59.88
C ASP A 134 -27.20 47.60 -60.86
N VAL A 135 -26.04 46.98 -61.11
CA VAL A 135 -25.97 45.72 -61.88
C VAL A 135 -26.75 44.61 -61.21
N TYR A 136 -26.65 44.51 -59.86
CA TYR A 136 -27.47 43.62 -59.02
C TYR A 136 -28.42 44.49 -58.16
N PRO A 137 -29.72 44.23 -58.19
CA PRO A 137 -30.65 44.88 -57.25
C PRO A 137 -30.25 44.62 -55.79
N GLN A 138 -30.48 45.62 -54.90
CA GLN A 138 -30.10 45.51 -53.47
C GLN A 138 -30.73 44.27 -52.80
N ALA A 139 -31.98 43.97 -53.16
CA ALA A 139 -32.66 42.75 -52.67
C ALA A 139 -31.94 41.46 -53.02
N GLU A 140 -31.29 41.41 -54.18
CA GLU A 140 -30.50 40.23 -54.60
C GLU A 140 -29.15 40.15 -53.84
N VAL A 141 -28.49 41.29 -53.63
CA VAL A 141 -27.30 41.34 -52.78
C VAL A 141 -27.59 40.89 -51.33
N ASP A 142 -28.70 41.33 -50.78
CA ASP A 142 -29.16 40.94 -49.45
C ASP A 142 -29.51 39.44 -49.38
N ARG A 143 -30.10 38.87 -50.43
CA ARG A 143 -30.39 37.45 -50.56
C ARG A 143 -29.08 36.63 -50.57
N LEU A 144 -28.08 37.02 -51.36
CA LEU A 144 -26.78 36.35 -51.45
C LEU A 144 -26.03 36.44 -50.10
N LYS A 145 -26.10 37.59 -49.44
CA LYS A 145 -25.59 37.76 -48.09
C LYS A 145 -26.20 36.76 -47.13
N LEU A 146 -27.51 36.61 -47.14
CA LEU A 146 -28.24 35.64 -46.28
C LEU A 146 -27.79 34.19 -46.58
N VAL A 147 -27.60 33.83 -47.85
CA VAL A 147 -27.12 32.49 -48.28
C VAL A 147 -25.73 32.25 -47.72
N ARG A 148 -24.81 33.21 -47.85
CA ARG A 148 -23.44 33.14 -47.29
C ARG A 148 -23.49 32.98 -45.78
N ASP A 149 -24.27 33.80 -45.06
CA ASP A 149 -24.39 33.77 -43.61
C ASP A 149 -24.96 32.42 -43.11
N ARG A 150 -25.92 31.84 -43.83
CA ARG A 150 -26.42 30.49 -43.57
C ARG A 150 -25.34 29.45 -43.75
N ALA A 151 -24.55 29.53 -44.81
CA ALA A 151 -23.47 28.59 -45.04
C ALA A 151 -22.34 28.70 -43.99
N SER A 152 -22.09 29.89 -43.42
CA SER A 152 -21.19 30.07 -42.27
C SER A 152 -21.72 29.34 -41.03
N LEU A 153 -23.03 29.43 -40.72
CA LEU A 153 -23.63 28.73 -39.62
C LEU A 153 -23.61 27.21 -39.79
N GLU A 154 -23.62 26.68 -41.01
CA GLU A 154 -23.46 25.25 -41.26
C GLU A 154 -22.04 24.77 -40.91
N ILE A 155 -20.98 25.59 -41.08
CA ILE A 155 -19.62 25.28 -40.59
C ILE A 155 -19.65 25.18 -39.09
N ASP A 156 -20.21 26.17 -38.38
CA ASP A 156 -20.28 26.17 -36.92
C ASP A 156 -21.04 24.95 -36.39
N ARG A 157 -22.14 24.58 -37.08
CA ARG A 157 -22.87 23.36 -36.77
C ARG A 157 -22.04 22.10 -36.94
N ALA A 158 -21.30 21.96 -38.03
CA ALA A 158 -20.45 20.79 -38.29
C ALA A 158 -19.31 20.68 -37.25
N VAL A 159 -18.69 21.84 -36.89
CA VAL A 159 -17.69 21.89 -35.81
C VAL A 159 -18.29 21.48 -34.47
N HIS A 160 -19.50 21.96 -34.14
CA HIS A 160 -20.17 21.57 -32.91
C HIS A 160 -20.49 20.05 -32.86
N LEU A 161 -20.97 19.48 -33.98
CA LEU A 161 -21.22 18.04 -34.08
C LEU A 161 -19.91 17.22 -33.90
N LYS A 162 -18.80 17.71 -34.44
CA LYS A 162 -17.50 17.09 -34.21
C LYS A 162 -17.08 17.12 -32.74
N ALA A 163 -17.32 18.23 -32.05
CA ALA A 163 -17.06 18.31 -30.61
C ALA A 163 -17.91 17.30 -29.81
N ILE A 164 -19.15 17.08 -30.21
CA ILE A 164 -20.02 16.03 -29.62
C ILE A 164 -19.44 14.64 -29.89
N SER A 165 -18.96 14.37 -31.10
CA SER A 165 -18.30 13.07 -31.43
C SER A 165 -17.07 12.80 -30.56
N GLN A 166 -16.30 13.84 -30.19
CA GLN A 166 -15.18 13.72 -29.26
C GLN A 166 -15.63 13.31 -27.85
N LEU A 167 -16.76 13.85 -27.37
CA LEU A 167 -17.33 13.46 -26.09
C LEU A 167 -17.77 11.98 -26.10
N GLU A 168 -18.28 11.48 -27.22
CA GLU A 168 -18.66 10.08 -27.37
C GLU A 168 -17.43 9.16 -27.29
N VAL A 169 -16.29 9.53 -27.88
CA VAL A 169 -15.00 8.82 -27.73
C VAL A 169 -14.61 8.77 -26.25
N THR A 170 -14.65 9.92 -25.56
CA THR A 170 -14.31 10.01 -24.13
C THR A 170 -15.21 9.12 -23.27
N LYS A 171 -16.52 9.13 -23.53
CA LYS A 171 -17.50 8.28 -22.85
C LYS A 171 -17.15 6.78 -23.00
N ASN A 172 -16.90 6.34 -24.22
CA ASN A 172 -16.54 4.93 -24.49
C ASN A 172 -15.20 4.54 -23.86
N GLN A 173 -14.22 5.45 -23.78
CA GLN A 173 -12.96 5.23 -23.06
C GLN A 173 -13.18 5.01 -21.55
N ILE A 174 -14.10 5.79 -20.94
CA ILE A 174 -14.46 5.61 -19.53
C ILE A 174 -15.13 4.26 -19.30
N GLU A 175 -16.06 3.88 -20.20
CA GLU A 175 -16.73 2.58 -20.13
C GLU A 175 -15.74 1.41 -20.18
N ILE A 176 -14.75 1.49 -21.08
CA ILE A 176 -13.68 0.46 -21.16
C ILE A 176 -12.94 0.36 -19.83
N LYS A 177 -12.56 1.50 -19.21
CA LYS A 177 -11.86 1.49 -17.92
C LYS A 177 -12.70 0.85 -16.83
N GLN A 178 -14.00 1.12 -16.78
CA GLN A 178 -14.91 0.49 -15.83
C GLN A 178 -15.00 -1.02 -16.02
N LEU A 179 -15.09 -1.49 -17.27
CA LEU A 179 -15.15 -2.92 -17.58
C LEU A 179 -13.83 -3.63 -17.31
N GLN A 180 -12.69 -2.95 -17.49
CA GLN A 180 -11.37 -3.46 -17.10
C GLN A 180 -11.25 -3.63 -15.59
N ASP A 181 -11.68 -2.62 -14.79
CA ASP A 181 -11.71 -2.72 -13.33
C ASP A 181 -12.59 -3.88 -12.84
N ILE A 182 -13.75 -4.09 -13.49
CA ILE A 182 -14.60 -5.25 -13.19
C ILE A 182 -13.88 -6.56 -13.54
N LEU A 183 -13.19 -6.63 -14.68
CA LEU A 183 -12.46 -7.81 -15.11
C LEU A 183 -11.29 -8.12 -14.16
N ASP A 184 -10.56 -7.11 -13.70
CA ASP A 184 -9.47 -7.26 -12.75
C ASP A 184 -9.97 -7.84 -11.41
N LYS A 185 -11.19 -7.46 -10.99
CA LYS A 185 -11.83 -7.99 -9.78
C LYS A 185 -12.21 -9.47 -9.86
N HIS A 186 -12.21 -10.07 -11.06
CA HIS A 186 -12.35 -11.53 -11.20
C HIS A 186 -11.09 -12.27 -10.79
N GLN A 187 -9.94 -11.59 -10.71
CA GLN A 187 -8.71 -12.15 -10.17
C GLN A 187 -8.62 -11.84 -8.68
N ILE A 188 -8.71 -12.86 -7.85
CA ILE A 188 -8.51 -12.73 -6.41
C ILE A 188 -7.01 -12.78 -6.14
N GLN A 189 -6.45 -11.68 -5.62
CA GLN A 189 -5.02 -11.53 -5.33
C GLN A 189 -4.78 -11.37 -3.83
N ALA A 190 -3.58 -11.71 -3.38
CA ALA A 190 -3.15 -11.55 -2.00
C ALA A 190 -2.96 -10.06 -1.67
N PRO A 191 -3.73 -9.47 -0.74
CA PRO A 191 -3.57 -8.07 -0.34
C PRO A 191 -2.33 -7.85 0.54
N VAL A 192 -1.79 -8.92 1.15
CA VAL A 192 -0.60 -8.92 1.99
C VAL A 192 0.22 -10.17 1.71
N SER A 193 1.52 -10.12 2.05
CA SER A 193 2.35 -11.33 2.06
C SER A 193 2.05 -12.17 3.30
N GLY A 194 1.97 -13.49 3.16
CA GLY A 194 1.64 -14.35 4.29
C GLY A 194 1.52 -15.82 3.90
N MET A 195 0.93 -16.60 4.79
CA MET A 195 0.63 -18.01 4.57
C MET A 195 -0.89 -18.22 4.48
N VAL A 196 -1.31 -19.06 3.55
CA VAL A 196 -2.70 -19.51 3.43
C VAL A 196 -3.01 -20.46 4.59
N VAL A 197 -3.94 -20.08 5.45
CA VAL A 197 -4.33 -20.89 6.64
C VAL A 197 -5.65 -21.61 6.48
N ALA A 198 -6.53 -21.12 5.61
CA ALA A 198 -7.79 -21.78 5.30
C ALA A 198 -8.27 -21.40 3.91
N MET A 199 -8.91 -22.37 3.27
CA MET A 199 -9.65 -22.19 2.02
C MET A 199 -11.13 -22.37 2.31
N GLU A 200 -11.89 -21.26 2.33
CA GLU A 200 -13.31 -21.24 2.70
C GLU A 200 -14.21 -21.63 1.51
N LYS A 201 -13.66 -21.54 0.28
CA LYS A 201 -14.36 -21.85 -0.96
C LYS A 201 -13.52 -22.74 -1.87
N ARG A 202 -14.22 -23.58 -2.66
CA ARG A 202 -13.61 -24.54 -3.59
C ARG A 202 -13.94 -24.21 -5.03
N ILE A 203 -13.16 -24.76 -5.96
CA ILE A 203 -13.42 -24.69 -7.41
C ILE A 203 -14.84 -25.19 -7.70
N GLY A 204 -15.58 -24.44 -8.52
CA GLY A 204 -16.95 -24.74 -8.92
C GLY A 204 -18.01 -24.16 -7.99
N GLU A 205 -17.65 -23.61 -6.84
CA GLU A 205 -18.61 -22.94 -5.95
C GLU A 205 -18.96 -21.53 -6.44
N TRP A 206 -20.21 -21.14 -6.21
CA TRP A 206 -20.68 -19.78 -6.42
C TRP A 206 -20.22 -18.87 -5.29
N VAL A 207 -19.72 -17.68 -5.65
CA VAL A 207 -19.33 -16.62 -4.72
C VAL A 207 -20.04 -15.31 -5.05
N GLU A 208 -20.25 -14.50 -4.03
CA GLU A 208 -20.84 -13.17 -4.11
C GLU A 208 -19.87 -12.13 -3.53
N PRO A 209 -20.00 -10.83 -3.86
CA PRO A 209 -19.17 -9.78 -3.26
C PRO A 209 -19.23 -9.84 -1.74
N GLY A 210 -18.04 -9.86 -1.09
CA GLY A 210 -17.92 -10.02 0.36
C GLY A 210 -17.79 -11.47 0.85
N THR A 211 -18.02 -12.48 0.00
CA THR A 211 -17.79 -13.89 0.38
C THR A 211 -16.31 -14.13 0.59
N ILE A 212 -15.92 -14.57 1.79
CA ILE A 212 -14.53 -14.94 2.11
C ILE A 212 -14.18 -16.21 1.32
N VAL A 213 -13.11 -16.14 0.54
CA VAL A 213 -12.60 -17.26 -0.28
C VAL A 213 -11.39 -17.89 0.38
N ILE A 214 -10.45 -17.08 0.82
CA ILE A 214 -9.16 -17.52 1.38
C ILE A 214 -8.85 -16.69 2.62
N ARG A 215 -8.21 -17.32 3.61
CA ARG A 215 -7.72 -16.65 4.80
C ARG A 215 -6.21 -16.70 4.83
N LEU A 216 -5.58 -15.51 4.90
CA LEU A 216 -4.13 -15.33 4.97
C LEU A 216 -3.73 -14.90 6.38
N VAL A 217 -2.54 -15.33 6.80
CA VAL A 217 -1.93 -14.89 8.05
C VAL A 217 -0.52 -14.40 7.77
N GLU A 218 -0.18 -13.21 8.22
CA GLU A 218 1.20 -12.73 8.23
C GLU A 218 1.99 -13.52 9.27
N ILE A 219 2.99 -14.27 8.83
CA ILE A 219 3.82 -15.11 9.68
C ILE A 219 5.26 -14.63 9.81
N ASP A 220 5.70 -13.71 8.92
CA ASP A 220 7.08 -13.22 8.89
C ASP A 220 7.37 -12.25 10.05
N ARG A 221 6.30 -11.69 10.64
CA ARG A 221 6.34 -10.87 11.84
C ARG A 221 5.25 -11.36 12.79
N LEU A 222 5.64 -11.63 14.03
CA LEU A 222 4.70 -12.01 15.07
C LEU A 222 4.66 -10.94 16.15
N ARG A 223 3.58 -10.91 16.88
CA ARG A 223 3.35 -10.00 18.02
C ARG A 223 3.34 -10.78 19.32
N ILE A 224 4.12 -10.33 20.27
CA ILE A 224 4.02 -10.80 21.64
C ILE A 224 3.07 -9.84 22.36
N GLU A 225 1.98 -10.38 22.85
CA GLU A 225 1.09 -9.68 23.77
C GLU A 225 1.39 -10.15 25.18
N GLY A 226 1.59 -9.21 26.08
CA GLY A 226 1.90 -9.48 27.48
C GLY A 226 1.48 -8.32 28.36
N PHE A 227 1.80 -8.42 29.65
CA PHE A 227 1.39 -7.45 30.65
C PHE A 227 2.58 -7.00 31.48
N LEU A 228 2.63 -5.70 31.80
CA LEU A 228 3.54 -5.08 32.75
C LEU A 228 2.78 -4.57 33.95
N GLN A 229 3.41 -4.53 35.13
CA GLN A 229 2.87 -3.80 36.26
C GLN A 229 2.81 -2.30 35.91
N ALA A 230 1.73 -1.62 36.30
CA ALA A 230 1.52 -0.21 35.96
C ALA A 230 2.69 0.69 36.36
N GLU A 231 3.32 0.38 37.50
CA GLU A 231 4.50 1.09 38.02
C GLU A 231 5.73 0.99 37.10
N GLN A 232 5.81 -0.05 36.29
CA GLN A 232 6.92 -0.33 35.36
C GLN A 232 6.62 0.09 33.94
N ALA A 233 5.37 0.42 33.62
CA ALA A 233 4.88 0.75 32.29
C ALA A 233 5.15 2.23 31.94
N ASP A 234 6.43 2.62 31.89
CA ASP A 234 6.83 3.97 31.52
C ASP A 234 6.87 4.13 29.97
N PRO A 235 6.23 5.15 29.39
CA PRO A 235 6.28 5.44 27.96
C PRO A 235 7.70 5.56 27.36
N LYS A 236 8.72 5.85 28.16
CA LYS A 236 10.11 5.90 27.72
C LYS A 236 10.63 4.56 27.17
N TRP A 237 10.00 3.45 27.54
CA TRP A 237 10.36 2.13 27.03
C TRP A 237 9.83 1.85 25.61
N LEU A 238 9.01 2.74 25.06
CA LEU A 238 8.54 2.58 23.69
C LEU A 238 9.73 2.57 22.72
N GLY A 239 9.86 1.50 21.93
CA GLY A 239 10.98 1.29 21.04
C GLY A 239 12.15 0.51 21.64
N ALA A 240 12.13 0.20 22.96
CA ALA A 240 13.16 -0.62 23.59
C ALA A 240 13.20 -2.04 23.05
N GLU A 241 14.39 -2.62 22.99
CA GLU A 241 14.60 -4.02 22.64
C GLU A 241 14.45 -4.91 23.88
N ALA A 242 13.62 -5.93 23.79
CA ALA A 242 13.42 -6.92 24.82
C ALA A 242 14.04 -8.25 24.39
N GLN A 243 14.64 -8.97 25.34
CA GLN A 243 15.05 -10.34 25.13
C GLN A 243 13.88 -11.28 25.25
N VAL A 244 13.74 -12.18 24.28
CA VAL A 244 12.67 -13.16 24.18
C VAL A 244 13.26 -14.54 24.24
N GLU A 245 12.92 -15.30 25.27
CA GLU A 245 13.36 -16.69 25.45
C GLU A 245 12.18 -17.64 25.26
N LEU A 246 12.42 -18.68 24.47
CA LEU A 246 11.48 -19.77 24.20
C LEU A 246 12.18 -21.12 24.33
N GLN A 247 11.42 -22.13 24.69
CA GLN A 247 11.86 -23.52 24.56
C GLN A 247 11.25 -24.11 23.29
N LEU A 248 12.08 -24.37 22.29
CA LEU A 248 11.67 -24.98 21.02
C LEU A 248 12.30 -26.37 20.93
N SER A 249 11.49 -27.41 20.86
CA SER A 249 11.95 -28.81 20.73
C SER A 249 13.01 -29.21 21.76
N GLY A 250 12.89 -28.71 23.01
CA GLY A 250 13.84 -29.00 24.11
C GLY A 250 15.08 -28.09 24.15
N ASN A 251 15.30 -27.23 23.14
CA ASN A 251 16.42 -26.29 23.10
C ASN A 251 15.97 -24.87 23.47
N ARG A 252 16.84 -24.14 24.18
CA ARG A 252 16.64 -22.72 24.48
C ARG A 252 16.87 -21.91 23.21
N PHE A 253 15.85 -21.19 22.75
CA PHE A 253 15.92 -20.25 21.64
C PHE A 253 15.79 -18.83 22.19
N VAL A 254 16.73 -17.96 21.84
CA VAL A 254 16.74 -16.56 22.27
C VAL A 254 16.69 -15.67 21.03
N THR A 255 15.82 -14.70 21.06
CA THR A 255 15.70 -13.66 20.01
C THR A 255 15.39 -12.32 20.64
N THR A 256 15.35 -11.25 19.86
CA THR A 256 14.96 -9.92 20.31
C THR A 256 13.59 -9.53 19.75
N ALA A 257 12.84 -8.75 20.52
CA ALA A 257 11.60 -8.14 20.10
C ALA A 257 11.59 -6.66 20.45
N LYS A 258 10.93 -5.84 19.65
CA LYS A 258 10.82 -4.41 19.88
C LYS A 258 9.48 -4.07 20.52
N LEU A 259 9.50 -3.32 21.63
CA LEU A 259 8.30 -2.82 22.28
C LEU A 259 7.67 -1.72 21.41
N VAL A 260 6.49 -2.00 20.85
CA VAL A 260 5.79 -1.11 19.89
C VAL A 260 4.58 -0.42 20.48
N PHE A 261 4.04 -0.95 21.57
CA PHE A 261 2.83 -0.39 22.18
C PHE A 261 2.78 -0.64 23.69
N ILE A 262 2.40 0.37 24.44
CA ILE A 262 2.04 0.32 25.86
C ILE A 262 0.63 0.90 25.94
N SER A 263 -0.32 0.12 26.51
CA SER A 263 -1.70 0.60 26.67
C SER A 263 -1.74 1.80 27.62
N PRO A 264 -2.50 2.85 27.32
CA PRO A 264 -2.77 3.92 28.27
C PRO A 264 -3.74 3.50 29.38
N GLU A 265 -4.41 2.37 29.20
CA GLU A 265 -5.38 1.85 30.17
C GLU A 265 -4.71 0.87 31.12
N VAL A 266 -4.94 1.08 32.42
CA VAL A 266 -4.55 0.17 33.49
C VAL A 266 -5.75 -0.72 33.83
N ASN A 267 -5.55 -2.02 33.89
CA ASN A 267 -6.59 -2.93 34.39
C ASN A 267 -6.79 -2.72 35.89
N PRO A 268 -7.98 -2.31 36.36
CA PRO A 268 -8.20 -1.97 37.76
C PRO A 268 -8.19 -3.17 38.71
N VAL A 269 -8.30 -4.41 38.18
CA VAL A 269 -8.34 -5.63 38.98
C VAL A 269 -6.94 -6.09 39.40
N ASN A 270 -5.97 -5.99 38.50
CA ASN A 270 -4.61 -6.51 38.70
C ASN A 270 -3.50 -5.46 38.54
N SER A 271 -3.87 -4.19 38.35
CA SER A 271 -2.93 -3.07 38.13
C SER A 271 -1.92 -3.33 37.00
N GLN A 272 -2.32 -4.06 35.97
CA GLN A 272 -1.47 -4.37 34.84
C GLN A 272 -1.83 -3.55 33.60
N VAL A 273 -0.81 -3.28 32.79
CA VAL A 273 -0.89 -2.57 31.53
C VAL A 273 -0.53 -3.54 30.41
N ARG A 274 -1.34 -3.60 29.38
CA ARG A 274 -1.09 -4.45 28.20
C ARG A 274 0.01 -3.84 27.34
N VAL A 275 0.94 -4.67 26.90
CA VAL A 275 2.04 -4.28 26.01
C VAL A 275 2.11 -5.19 24.79
N HIS A 276 2.56 -4.63 23.67
CA HIS A 276 2.84 -5.38 22.46
C HIS A 276 4.28 -5.21 22.04
N LEU A 277 4.91 -6.33 21.71
CA LEU A 277 6.25 -6.35 21.12
C LEU A 277 6.18 -7.07 19.77
N ASP A 278 6.81 -6.51 18.77
CA ASP A 278 6.93 -7.14 17.47
C ASP A 278 8.26 -7.91 17.39
N VAL A 279 8.20 -9.14 16.93
CA VAL A 279 9.35 -10.04 16.75
C VAL A 279 9.44 -10.49 15.30
N ASP A 280 10.66 -10.47 14.73
CA ASP A 280 10.93 -10.97 13.39
C ASP A 280 10.91 -12.52 13.39
N ASN A 281 10.19 -13.08 12.41
CA ASN A 281 10.03 -14.53 12.24
C ASN A 281 10.19 -14.96 10.77
N ARG A 282 11.00 -14.22 9.99
CA ARG A 282 11.24 -14.57 8.58
C ARG A 282 11.84 -15.96 8.39
N ASP A 283 12.54 -16.47 9.38
CA ASP A 283 13.06 -17.83 9.41
C ASP A 283 12.00 -18.89 9.73
N GLY A 284 10.78 -18.48 10.10
CA GLY A 284 9.62 -19.35 10.34
C GLY A 284 9.72 -20.28 11.55
N LYS A 285 10.65 -20.01 12.49
CA LYS A 285 10.87 -20.86 13.68
C LYS A 285 9.82 -20.66 14.74
N LEU A 286 9.29 -19.45 14.85
CA LEU A 286 8.28 -19.12 15.86
C LEU A 286 6.89 -19.45 15.33
N ARG A 287 6.03 -19.90 16.25
CA ARG A 287 4.61 -20.19 15.94
C ARG A 287 3.70 -19.41 16.86
N PRO A 288 2.58 -18.89 16.37
CA PRO A 288 1.53 -18.31 17.22
C PRO A 288 1.08 -19.31 18.30
N GLY A 289 0.75 -18.81 19.49
CA GLY A 289 0.34 -19.62 20.63
C GLY A 289 1.48 -20.02 21.56
N LEU A 290 2.75 -19.86 21.19
CA LEU A 290 3.89 -20.08 22.07
C LEU A 290 3.89 -19.01 23.18
N LYS A 291 4.38 -19.39 24.36
CA LYS A 291 4.47 -18.53 25.56
C LYS A 291 5.95 -18.23 25.84
N PRO A 292 6.49 -17.12 25.35
CA PRO A 292 7.87 -16.71 25.62
C PRO A 292 8.03 -16.16 27.03
N LYS A 293 9.26 -16.23 27.56
CA LYS A 293 9.71 -15.38 28.66
C LYS A 293 10.31 -14.12 28.04
N VAL A 294 9.83 -12.95 28.44
CA VAL A 294 10.25 -11.67 27.86
C VAL A 294 10.78 -10.76 28.96
N SER A 295 11.96 -10.21 28.74
CA SER A 295 12.60 -9.28 29.66
C SER A 295 13.14 -8.05 28.93
N ILE A 296 12.87 -6.87 29.48
CA ILE A 296 13.41 -5.61 28.97
C ILE A 296 14.62 -5.24 29.84
N PRO A 297 15.82 -5.11 29.28
CA PRO A 297 16.98 -4.66 30.03
C PRO A 297 16.79 -3.19 30.45
N THR A 298 16.99 -2.90 31.71
CA THR A 298 16.82 -1.55 32.30
C THR A 298 18.00 -0.60 32.03
N THR A 299 18.99 -1.00 31.25
CA THR A 299 20.02 -0.09 30.75
C THR A 299 19.38 0.80 29.67
N SER A 300 19.18 2.07 30.03
CA SER A 300 18.79 3.14 29.08
C SER A 300 19.81 3.20 27.93
N PRO A 301 19.39 3.43 26.67
CA PRO A 301 20.30 3.61 25.54
C PRO A 301 21.19 4.82 25.73
#